data_7aa58b6653348719fe3596c026645f4e
#
_entry.id   7aa58b6653348719fe3596c026645f4e
#
_cell.length_a   1.000
_cell.length_b   1.000
_cell.length_c   1.000
_cell.angle_alpha   90.00
_cell.angle_beta   90.00
_cell.angle_gamma   90.00
#
_symmetry.space_group_name_H-M   'P 1'
#
loop_
_entity.id
_entity.type
_entity.pdbx_description
1 polymer ?
#
loop_
_entity_poly.entity_id
_entity_poly.type
_entity_poly.pdbx_seq_one_letter_code
_entity_poly.pdbx_strand_id
1 'polypeptide(L)'
;MPITKNTDPVWKQKFKNVARVDSHLKNFVEDMKETLAFTGGVGLAAPQVGLPLRVFIASYGKLNEVFINPKIVKYSKEVTEGEEGCLSVPGFRGLVNRVNEVVVNYLDLEGRRKQANLTGFFARIVQHEVDHLTGVFYLDKIQNKEKVIHFSPIKLVFFGTPEFGAIVLKSIIGQSVVGEYDILLVVAQPKKTVGQGQKVKPTPVSQLAGQFSIPVFEPLKLNDPRVIKKLKGLKPEVFVVASYGQILPKSILNIPKYGSLNVHASLLPKYRGASPIQGAILNKEKYTGVTIMLMNEKLDEGDILAQAKVKIGSSETAKDLESKLSKIGSELLHQVIYLWVNKRIKPRRQTASKATATYTQRLTRDSGYVDWKKPPKNLAAMVRAYHPWPGVWTNYNGKILKLLPGGKVQLEGKQAISLKDFKQGHKDFNLNW
;
A
#
# COMPACT_ATOMS: atom_id res chain seq x y z
N MET A 1 12.96 9.57 -3.30
CA MET A 1 14.45 9.63 -3.60
C MET A 1 15.04 8.22 -3.59
N PRO A 2 16.09 7.92 -4.38
CA PRO A 2 16.81 6.65 -4.30
C PRO A 2 17.56 6.52 -2.96
N ILE A 3 17.65 5.30 -2.44
CA ILE A 3 18.41 5.02 -1.23
C ILE A 3 19.85 4.64 -1.62
N THR A 4 20.84 5.31 -1.01
CA THR A 4 22.27 4.99 -1.16
C THR A 4 22.60 3.72 -0.38
N LYS A 5 23.51 2.91 -0.93
CA LYS A 5 24.08 1.76 -0.23
C LYS A 5 25.29 2.17 0.61
N ASN A 6 25.62 1.38 1.62
CA ASN A 6 26.76 1.64 2.50
C ASN A 6 28.12 1.71 1.78
N THR A 7 28.19 1.30 0.50
CA THR A 7 29.37 1.41 -0.35
C THR A 7 29.45 2.69 -1.16
N ASP A 8 28.40 3.52 -1.16
CA ASP A 8 28.31 4.71 -2.01
C ASP A 8 29.24 5.83 -1.53
N PRO A 9 29.72 6.68 -2.47
CA PRO A 9 30.73 7.70 -2.16
C PRO A 9 30.29 8.74 -1.13
N VAL A 10 28.98 8.96 -0.93
CA VAL A 10 28.46 9.92 0.05
C VAL A 10 28.96 9.61 1.47
N TRP A 11 29.13 8.34 1.81
CA TRP A 11 29.55 7.89 3.14
C TRP A 11 31.03 8.22 3.47
N LYS A 12 31.82 8.56 2.47
CA LYS A 12 33.23 9.00 2.63
C LYS A 12 33.36 10.51 2.80
N GLN A 13 32.25 11.26 2.73
CA GLN A 13 32.25 12.70 2.82
C GLN A 13 32.09 13.16 4.27
N LYS A 14 32.55 14.41 4.55
CA LYS A 14 32.26 15.07 5.82
C LYS A 14 30.83 15.58 5.82
N PHE A 15 30.01 15.13 6.74
CA PHE A 15 28.63 15.58 6.87
C PHE A 15 28.56 16.96 7.51
N LYS A 16 27.92 17.90 6.81
CA LYS A 16 27.91 19.32 7.15
C LYS A 16 26.71 19.65 8.03
N ASN A 17 26.91 20.55 8.96
CA ASN A 17 25.80 21.18 9.66
C ASN A 17 24.97 22.03 8.69
N VAL A 18 23.67 22.03 8.89
CA VAL A 18 22.75 22.97 8.24
C VAL A 18 22.98 24.35 8.85
N ALA A 19 23.34 25.32 8.03
CA ALA A 19 23.57 26.69 8.46
C ALA A 19 22.26 27.48 8.67
N ARG A 20 21.24 27.18 7.81
CA ARG A 20 19.94 27.85 7.85
C ARG A 20 18.83 26.89 7.41
N VAL A 21 17.68 26.97 8.06
CA VAL A 21 16.46 26.25 7.66
C VAL A 21 15.70 27.14 6.68
N ASP A 22 15.84 26.88 5.40
CA ASP A 22 15.17 27.58 4.30
C ASP A 22 14.13 26.68 3.60
N SER A 23 13.51 27.22 2.54
CA SER A 23 12.52 26.51 1.74
C SER A 23 13.10 25.28 1.03
N HIS A 24 14.36 25.33 0.59
CA HIS A 24 15.03 24.19 -0.06
C HIS A 24 15.18 23.02 0.90
N LEU A 25 15.63 23.28 2.12
CA LEU A 25 15.72 22.24 3.14
C LEU A 25 14.34 21.69 3.51
N LYS A 26 13.31 22.54 3.62
CA LYS A 26 11.95 22.10 3.92
C LYS A 26 11.41 21.16 2.83
N ASN A 27 11.57 21.53 1.58
CA ASN A 27 11.18 20.67 0.44
C ASN A 27 11.95 19.34 0.45
N PHE A 28 13.25 19.38 0.69
CA PHE A 28 14.08 18.18 0.80
C PHE A 28 13.60 17.26 1.94
N VAL A 29 13.22 17.81 3.08
CA VAL A 29 12.68 17.03 4.20
C VAL A 29 11.32 16.41 3.84
N GLU A 30 10.47 17.11 3.09
CA GLU A 30 9.21 16.49 2.60
C GLU A 30 9.50 15.31 1.65
N ASP A 31 10.46 15.45 0.73
CA ASP A 31 10.89 14.34 -0.14
C ASP A 31 11.48 13.17 0.67
N MET A 32 12.21 13.44 1.76
CA MET A 32 12.67 12.42 2.70
C MET A 32 11.48 11.71 3.37
N LYS A 33 10.47 12.44 3.83
CA LYS A 33 9.26 11.86 4.44
C LYS A 33 8.51 10.95 3.47
N GLU A 34 8.35 11.37 2.21
CA GLU A 34 7.76 10.53 1.16
C GLU A 34 8.57 9.26 0.93
N THR A 35 9.90 9.38 0.92
CA THR A 35 10.81 8.24 0.75
C THR A 35 10.72 7.27 1.93
N LEU A 36 10.70 7.78 3.16
CA LEU A 36 10.54 6.96 4.37
C LEU A 36 9.19 6.22 4.37
N ALA A 37 8.11 6.94 4.07
CA ALA A 37 6.78 6.35 3.96
C ALA A 37 6.68 5.28 2.85
N PHE A 38 7.38 5.49 1.74
CA PHE A 38 7.44 4.53 0.63
C PHE A 38 8.19 3.25 1.00
N THR A 39 9.31 3.36 1.72
CA THR A 39 10.12 2.21 2.13
C THR A 39 9.58 1.50 3.38
N GLY A 40 8.62 2.10 4.09
CA GLY A 40 8.10 1.57 5.36
C GLY A 40 9.12 1.59 6.51
N GLY A 41 10.19 2.36 6.37
CA GLY A 41 11.20 2.57 7.42
C GLY A 41 10.66 3.40 8.58
N VAL A 42 11.39 3.39 9.69
CA VAL A 42 11.07 4.19 10.89
C VAL A 42 12.03 5.37 11.10
N GLY A 43 13.14 5.41 10.36
CA GLY A 43 14.11 6.49 10.33
C GLY A 43 14.77 6.61 8.96
N LEU A 44 15.23 7.82 8.62
CA LEU A 44 15.96 8.09 7.37
C LEU A 44 16.85 9.31 7.55
N ALA A 45 18.16 9.13 7.36
CA ALA A 45 19.15 10.21 7.40
C ALA A 45 19.43 10.77 6.00
N ALA A 46 19.74 12.05 5.89
CA ALA A 46 20.05 12.70 4.62
C ALA A 46 21.19 12.03 3.82
N PRO A 47 22.25 11.48 4.41
CA PRO A 47 23.25 10.70 3.68
C PRO A 47 22.68 9.47 2.97
N GLN A 48 21.62 8.85 3.52
CA GLN A 48 20.95 7.70 2.91
C GLN A 48 20.21 8.04 1.61
N VAL A 49 20.00 9.30 1.33
CA VAL A 49 19.41 9.80 0.07
C VAL A 49 20.41 10.67 -0.70
N GLY A 50 21.71 10.52 -0.42
CA GLY A 50 22.81 11.10 -1.19
C GLY A 50 23.22 12.52 -0.77
N LEU A 51 22.64 13.11 0.28
CA LEU A 51 23.00 14.47 0.71
C LEU A 51 23.81 14.45 2.01
N PRO A 52 25.08 14.93 2.00
CA PRO A 52 25.97 14.87 3.17
C PRO A 52 25.63 15.98 4.19
N LEU A 53 24.41 16.03 4.67
CA LEU A 53 23.90 16.96 5.68
C LEU A 53 23.56 16.24 6.99
N ARG A 54 23.72 16.96 8.08
CA ARG A 54 23.36 16.46 9.41
C ARG A 54 21.87 16.68 9.69
N VAL A 55 21.03 15.92 8.96
CA VAL A 55 19.57 15.91 9.08
C VAL A 55 19.10 14.47 9.05
N PHE A 56 18.12 14.13 9.89
CA PHE A 56 17.36 12.89 9.77
C PHE A 56 15.90 13.11 10.16
N ILE A 57 15.06 12.19 9.75
CA ILE A 57 13.66 12.08 10.17
C ILE A 57 13.46 10.77 10.90
N ALA A 58 12.62 10.78 11.93
CA ALA A 58 12.23 9.57 12.66
C ALA A 58 10.70 9.55 12.84
N SER A 59 10.08 8.40 12.52
CA SER A 59 8.62 8.22 12.56
C SER A 59 8.28 6.87 13.18
N TYR A 60 7.59 6.88 14.33
CA TYR A 60 7.13 5.67 14.99
C TYR A 60 5.88 5.95 15.83
N GLY A 61 4.82 5.21 15.59
CA GLY A 61 3.54 5.41 16.24
C GLY A 61 2.94 6.78 15.92
N LYS A 62 2.79 7.65 16.92
CA LYS A 62 2.33 9.04 16.75
C LYS A 62 3.47 10.06 16.66
N LEU A 63 4.71 9.61 16.87
CA LEU A 63 5.89 10.46 16.82
C LEU A 63 6.37 10.57 15.37
N ASN A 64 6.54 11.79 14.88
CA ASN A 64 7.05 12.07 13.54
C ASN A 64 7.85 13.39 13.63
N GLU A 65 9.15 13.26 13.78
CA GLU A 65 10.05 14.37 14.11
C GLU A 65 11.19 14.51 13.10
N VAL A 66 11.60 15.74 12.90
CA VAL A 66 12.75 16.13 12.08
C VAL A 66 13.87 16.63 12.98
N PHE A 67 15.04 16.05 12.84
CA PHE A 67 16.20 16.39 13.64
C PHE A 67 17.26 17.05 12.75
N ILE A 68 17.49 18.34 12.92
CA ILE A 68 18.50 19.12 12.20
C ILE A 68 19.67 19.41 13.15
N ASN A 69 20.89 19.12 12.73
CA ASN A 69 22.13 19.23 13.51
C ASN A 69 22.01 18.55 14.88
N PRO A 70 21.54 17.32 14.97
CA PRO A 70 21.32 16.66 16.23
C PRO A 70 22.63 16.36 16.97
N LYS A 71 22.57 16.45 18.31
CA LYS A 71 23.65 16.05 19.21
C LYS A 71 23.05 15.33 20.42
N ILE A 72 23.41 14.09 20.64
CA ILE A 72 23.07 13.40 21.89
C ILE A 72 23.97 13.96 22.98
N VAL A 73 23.36 14.52 24.04
CA VAL A 73 24.04 15.18 25.16
C VAL A 73 24.04 14.37 26.44
N LYS A 74 23.15 13.36 26.53
CA LYS A 74 23.10 12.45 27.69
C LYS A 74 22.65 11.05 27.25
N TYR A 75 23.22 10.03 27.86
CA TYR A 75 22.93 8.63 27.67
C TYR A 75 22.57 8.01 29.02
N SER A 76 21.57 7.13 29.10
CA SER A 76 21.29 6.31 30.27
C SER A 76 22.39 5.24 30.47
N LYS A 77 22.43 4.66 31.66
CA LYS A 77 23.31 3.49 31.93
C LYS A 77 22.70 2.18 31.46
N GLU A 78 21.38 2.11 31.39
CA GLU A 78 20.66 0.92 30.97
C GLU A 78 20.84 0.68 29.47
N VAL A 79 21.27 -0.53 29.11
CA VAL A 79 21.50 -0.97 27.75
C VAL A 79 20.54 -2.10 27.42
N THR A 80 19.93 -2.04 26.24
CA THR A 80 19.04 -3.09 25.72
C THR A 80 19.55 -3.61 24.39
N GLU A 81 19.58 -4.93 24.24
CA GLU A 81 19.84 -5.58 22.95
C GLU A 81 18.56 -5.59 22.12
N GLY A 82 18.65 -5.30 20.84
CA GLY A 82 17.51 -5.34 19.92
C GLY A 82 17.94 -5.46 18.47
N GLU A 83 17.07 -6.03 17.66
CA GLU A 83 17.29 -6.20 16.23
C GLU A 83 17.25 -4.85 15.51
N GLU A 84 18.24 -4.60 14.65
CA GLU A 84 18.31 -3.47 13.74
C GLU A 84 18.53 -3.95 12.30
N GLY A 85 17.95 -3.18 11.37
CA GLY A 85 18.21 -3.24 9.95
C GLY A 85 18.38 -1.81 9.42
N CYS A 86 18.88 -1.65 8.21
CA CYS A 86 19.12 -0.35 7.61
C CYS A 86 18.77 -0.35 6.14
N LEU A 87 18.09 0.71 5.69
CA LEU A 87 17.75 0.89 4.28
C LEU A 87 18.98 0.89 3.36
N SER A 88 20.13 1.36 3.88
CA SER A 88 21.40 1.40 3.15
C SER A 88 22.18 0.07 3.22
N VAL A 89 21.68 -0.92 3.97
CA VAL A 89 22.30 -2.26 4.12
C VAL A 89 21.22 -3.33 3.90
N PRO A 90 20.67 -3.43 2.68
CA PRO A 90 19.58 -4.36 2.39
C PRO A 90 20.01 -5.83 2.53
N GLY A 91 19.11 -6.69 2.99
CA GLY A 91 19.37 -8.13 3.14
C GLY A 91 20.11 -8.53 4.41
N PHE A 92 20.35 -7.60 5.33
CA PHE A 92 21.00 -7.87 6.61
C PHE A 92 20.21 -7.30 7.79
N ARG A 93 20.22 -8.02 8.89
CA ARG A 93 19.77 -7.58 10.21
C ARG A 93 20.74 -8.04 11.27
N GLY A 94 20.74 -7.41 12.45
CA GLY A 94 21.60 -7.85 13.51
C GLY A 94 21.19 -7.31 14.87
N LEU A 95 21.65 -7.98 15.92
CA LEU A 95 21.39 -7.58 17.29
C LEU A 95 22.41 -6.53 17.74
N VAL A 96 21.91 -5.35 18.11
CA VAL A 96 22.70 -4.18 18.51
C VAL A 96 22.34 -3.77 19.93
N ASN A 97 23.36 -3.50 20.72
CA ASN A 97 23.22 -2.93 22.05
C ASN A 97 23.07 -1.40 21.95
N ARG A 98 21.99 -0.86 22.53
CA ARG A 98 21.73 0.58 22.62
C ARG A 98 21.34 0.95 24.04
N VAL A 99 21.66 2.18 24.45
CA VAL A 99 21.13 2.69 25.71
C VAL A 99 19.61 2.93 25.59
N ASN A 100 18.89 2.70 26.68
CA ASN A 100 17.43 2.76 26.67
C ASN A 100 16.88 4.20 26.60
N GLU A 101 17.67 5.18 27.06
CA GLU A 101 17.26 6.58 27.04
C GLU A 101 18.40 7.49 26.54
N VAL A 102 18.02 8.51 25.76
CA VAL A 102 18.94 9.58 25.30
C VAL A 102 18.31 10.95 25.43
N VAL A 103 19.12 11.96 25.71
CA VAL A 103 18.71 13.38 25.61
C VAL A 103 19.39 13.97 24.36
N VAL A 104 18.60 14.50 23.45
CA VAL A 104 19.06 15.02 22.15
C VAL A 104 18.74 16.48 22.03
N ASN A 105 19.76 17.30 21.70
CA ASN A 105 19.59 18.69 21.28
C ASN A 105 19.59 18.74 19.77
N TYR A 106 18.65 19.49 19.16
CA TYR A 106 18.50 19.62 17.71
C TYR A 106 17.79 20.93 17.32
N LEU A 107 17.72 21.23 16.04
CA LEU A 107 16.84 22.25 15.48
C LEU A 107 15.62 21.59 14.83
N ASP A 108 14.44 22.20 15.01
CA ASP A 108 13.23 21.81 14.28
C ASP A 108 13.18 22.46 12.87
N LEU A 109 12.12 22.19 12.09
CA LEU A 109 11.91 22.76 10.75
C LEU A 109 11.64 24.28 10.75
N GLU A 110 11.41 24.90 11.91
CA GLU A 110 11.32 26.34 12.08
C GLU A 110 12.66 26.96 12.50
N GLY A 111 13.72 26.15 12.63
CA GLY A 111 15.05 26.58 13.05
C GLY A 111 15.17 26.85 14.57
N ARG A 112 14.15 26.45 15.36
CA ARG A 112 14.16 26.64 16.82
C ARG A 112 14.95 25.53 17.49
N ARG A 113 15.72 25.87 18.51
CA ARG A 113 16.43 24.87 19.35
C ARG A 113 15.44 24.06 20.18
N LYS A 114 15.59 22.78 20.11
CA LYS A 114 14.80 21.79 20.86
C LYS A 114 15.70 20.87 21.66
N GLN A 115 15.17 20.37 22.75
CA GLN A 115 15.72 19.27 23.52
C GLN A 115 14.63 18.24 23.73
N ALA A 116 14.91 16.97 23.44
CA ALA A 116 13.99 15.86 23.64
C ALA A 116 14.64 14.81 24.54
N ASN A 117 13.88 14.30 25.52
CA ASN A 117 14.22 13.11 26.28
C ASN A 117 13.46 11.93 25.66
N LEU A 118 14.20 10.98 25.10
CA LEU A 118 13.68 9.88 24.27
C LEU A 118 13.99 8.55 24.92
N THR A 119 13.03 7.64 24.90
CA THR A 119 13.13 6.34 25.58
C THR A 119 12.76 5.18 24.67
N GLY A 120 13.19 3.97 25.00
CA GLY A 120 12.82 2.72 24.37
C GLY A 120 13.14 2.66 22.87
N PHE A 121 12.20 2.18 22.06
CA PHE A 121 12.44 1.98 20.64
C PHE A 121 12.68 3.29 19.86
N PHE A 122 12.05 4.40 20.27
CA PHE A 122 12.31 5.69 19.62
C PHE A 122 13.72 6.23 19.92
N ALA A 123 14.24 6.00 21.14
CA ALA A 123 15.63 6.30 21.46
C ALA A 123 16.61 5.46 20.63
N ARG A 124 16.28 4.17 20.34
CA ARG A 124 17.05 3.30 19.44
C ARG A 124 17.10 3.86 18.03
N ILE A 125 15.95 4.24 17.45
CA ILE A 125 15.87 4.86 16.13
C ILE A 125 16.80 6.08 16.06
N VAL A 126 16.68 6.98 17.03
CA VAL A 126 17.48 8.22 17.04
C VAL A 126 18.98 7.95 17.15
N GLN A 127 19.40 6.97 17.96
CA GLN A 127 20.81 6.57 18.01
C GLN A 127 21.30 6.00 16.68
N HIS A 128 20.47 5.21 16.00
CA HIS A 128 20.76 4.66 14.67
C HIS A 128 20.95 5.78 13.62
N GLU A 129 20.02 6.75 13.60
CA GLU A 129 20.09 7.86 12.63
C GLU A 129 21.25 8.83 12.93
N VAL A 130 21.57 9.04 14.22
CA VAL A 130 22.74 9.87 14.61
C VAL A 130 24.04 9.20 14.20
N ASP A 131 24.14 7.85 14.27
CA ASP A 131 25.31 7.12 13.79
C ASP A 131 25.52 7.38 12.29
N HIS A 132 24.47 7.37 11.48
CA HIS A 132 24.56 7.70 10.06
C HIS A 132 25.15 9.09 9.79
N LEU A 133 24.88 10.06 10.67
CA LEU A 133 25.47 11.42 10.56
C LEU A 133 26.96 11.47 10.93
N THR A 134 27.55 10.34 11.24
CA THR A 134 29.00 10.18 11.47
C THR A 134 29.60 9.09 10.59
N GLY A 135 28.83 8.55 9.62
CA GLY A 135 29.27 7.49 8.69
C GLY A 135 29.30 6.10 9.31
N VAL A 136 28.68 5.92 10.47
CA VAL A 136 28.64 4.63 11.19
C VAL A 136 27.35 3.88 10.85
N PHE A 137 27.47 2.59 10.61
CA PHE A 137 26.35 1.68 10.39
C PHE A 137 26.13 0.79 11.61
N TYR A 138 24.91 0.27 11.76
CA TYR A 138 24.58 -0.66 12.85
C TYR A 138 25.46 -1.92 12.83
N LEU A 139 25.93 -2.35 11.65
CA LEU A 139 26.86 -3.48 11.50
C LEU A 139 28.19 -3.23 12.22
N ASP A 140 28.66 -1.97 12.28
CA ASP A 140 29.89 -1.58 12.96
C ASP A 140 29.76 -1.66 14.49
N LYS A 141 28.53 -1.70 15.01
CA LYS A 141 28.21 -1.83 16.43
C LYS A 141 28.08 -3.28 16.88
N ILE A 142 28.01 -4.23 15.95
CA ILE A 142 27.84 -5.65 16.27
C ILE A 142 29.19 -6.26 16.59
N GLN A 143 29.41 -6.59 17.85
CA GLN A 143 30.67 -7.18 18.31
C GLN A 143 30.82 -8.65 17.88
N ASN A 144 29.74 -9.43 17.95
CA ASN A 144 29.73 -10.82 17.50
C ASN A 144 29.08 -10.93 16.10
N LYS A 145 29.89 -11.23 15.08
CA LYS A 145 29.42 -11.36 13.69
C LYS A 145 28.41 -12.48 13.48
N GLU A 146 28.33 -13.48 14.36
CA GLU A 146 27.30 -14.53 14.32
C GLU A 146 25.89 -13.98 14.61
N LYS A 147 25.82 -12.80 15.25
CA LYS A 147 24.55 -12.06 15.47
C LYS A 147 24.07 -11.29 14.22
N VAL A 148 24.82 -11.33 13.13
CA VAL A 148 24.39 -10.78 11.83
C VAL A 148 23.61 -11.85 11.09
N ILE A 149 22.34 -11.56 10.80
CA ILE A 149 21.46 -12.42 10.05
C ILE A 149 21.46 -11.93 8.60
N HIS A 150 21.91 -12.75 7.67
CA HIS A 150 21.75 -12.53 6.24
C HIS A 150 20.46 -13.24 5.79
N PHE A 151 19.59 -12.53 5.10
CA PHE A 151 18.40 -13.11 4.50
C PHE A 151 18.37 -12.83 3.00
N SER A 152 18.01 -13.84 2.23
CA SER A 152 17.79 -13.68 0.79
C SER A 152 16.42 -13.08 0.54
N PRO A 153 16.30 -12.09 -0.36
CA PRO A 153 15.01 -11.55 -0.74
C PRO A 153 14.03 -12.63 -1.22
N ILE A 154 12.81 -12.58 -0.77
CA ILE A 154 11.77 -13.53 -1.22
C ILE A 154 11.45 -13.23 -2.69
N LYS A 155 11.65 -14.22 -3.56
CA LYS A 155 11.39 -14.14 -5.00
C LYS A 155 9.89 -14.18 -5.25
N LEU A 156 9.33 -13.08 -5.76
CA LEU A 156 7.91 -13.01 -6.00
C LEU A 156 7.55 -12.59 -7.43
N VAL A 157 6.37 -13.04 -7.87
CA VAL A 157 5.69 -12.53 -9.06
C VAL A 157 4.39 -11.89 -8.59
N PHE A 158 4.12 -10.68 -9.06
CA PHE A 158 2.92 -9.93 -8.72
C PHE A 158 1.89 -9.99 -9.82
N PHE A 159 0.62 -10.24 -9.48
CA PHE A 159 -0.52 -10.22 -10.39
C PHE A 159 -1.49 -9.12 -9.97
N GLY A 160 -1.73 -8.14 -10.84
CA GLY A 160 -2.67 -7.06 -10.56
C GLY A 160 -3.01 -6.24 -11.80
N THR A 161 -4.04 -5.40 -11.73
CA THR A 161 -4.46 -4.61 -12.90
C THR A 161 -4.90 -3.20 -12.51
N PRO A 162 -5.97 -2.97 -11.67
CA PRO A 162 -6.48 -1.64 -11.34
C PRO A 162 -5.70 -0.98 -10.19
N GLU A 163 -6.20 0.16 -9.76
CA GLU A 163 -5.58 1.01 -8.73
C GLU A 163 -5.32 0.29 -7.41
N PHE A 164 -6.25 -0.55 -6.95
CA PHE A 164 -6.05 -1.37 -5.75
C PHE A 164 -4.76 -2.20 -5.85
N GLY A 165 -4.56 -2.88 -7.00
CA GLY A 165 -3.34 -3.64 -7.25
C GLY A 165 -2.10 -2.75 -7.34
N ALA A 166 -2.20 -1.55 -7.90
CA ALA A 166 -1.08 -0.62 -7.98
C ALA A 166 -0.63 -0.13 -6.60
N ILE A 167 -1.56 0.14 -5.67
CA ILE A 167 -1.22 0.54 -4.30
C ILE A 167 -0.53 -0.62 -3.57
N VAL A 168 -1.02 -1.86 -3.72
CA VAL A 168 -0.36 -3.04 -3.13
C VAL A 168 1.04 -3.25 -3.74
N LEU A 169 1.17 -3.16 -5.06
CA LEU A 169 2.47 -3.27 -5.74
C LEU A 169 3.44 -2.18 -5.28
N LYS A 170 2.97 -0.94 -5.12
CA LYS A 170 3.81 0.17 -4.62
C LYS A 170 4.42 -0.14 -3.25
N SER A 171 3.65 -0.73 -2.36
CA SER A 171 4.13 -1.16 -1.04
C SER A 171 5.16 -2.29 -1.14
N ILE A 172 4.94 -3.28 -2.03
CA ILE A 172 5.90 -4.36 -2.29
C ILE A 172 7.21 -3.81 -2.86
N ILE A 173 7.14 -2.84 -3.78
CA ILE A 173 8.34 -2.18 -4.33
C ILE A 173 9.11 -1.46 -3.21
N GLY A 174 8.42 -0.78 -2.28
CA GLY A 174 9.05 -0.16 -1.12
C GLY A 174 9.87 -1.15 -0.30
N GLN A 175 9.33 -2.32 -0.02
CA GLN A 175 10.02 -3.39 0.71
C GLN A 175 11.11 -4.08 -0.12
N SER A 176 11.01 -4.08 -1.44
CA SER A 176 12.08 -4.56 -2.33
C SER A 176 13.33 -3.66 -2.25
N VAL A 177 13.14 -2.35 -2.11
CA VAL A 177 14.26 -1.39 -1.92
C VAL A 177 15.10 -1.74 -0.69
N VAL A 178 14.47 -2.25 0.37
CA VAL A 178 15.15 -2.66 1.62
C VAL A 178 15.58 -4.13 1.63
N GLY A 179 15.43 -4.83 0.50
CA GLY A 179 15.92 -6.20 0.32
C GLY A 179 15.02 -7.31 0.83
N GLU A 180 13.78 -7.00 1.22
CA GLU A 180 12.82 -8.02 1.67
C GLU A 180 12.29 -8.86 0.48
N TYR A 181 12.14 -8.25 -0.71
CA TYR A 181 11.60 -8.90 -1.90
C TYR A 181 12.47 -8.70 -3.14
N ASP A 182 12.51 -9.75 -3.97
CA ASP A 182 12.99 -9.71 -5.35
C ASP A 182 11.78 -9.87 -6.28
N ILE A 183 11.35 -8.76 -6.91
CA ILE A 183 10.18 -8.74 -7.79
C ILE A 183 10.60 -9.19 -9.20
N LEU A 184 10.43 -10.46 -9.49
CA LEU A 184 10.88 -11.08 -10.74
C LEU A 184 10.07 -10.64 -11.95
N LEU A 185 8.76 -10.41 -11.77
CA LEU A 185 7.82 -10.09 -12.85
C LEU A 185 6.53 -9.50 -12.28
N VAL A 186 5.98 -8.54 -12.98
CA VAL A 186 4.61 -8.07 -12.79
C VAL A 186 3.74 -8.58 -13.94
N VAL A 187 2.64 -9.25 -13.60
CA VAL A 187 1.65 -9.76 -14.56
C VAL A 187 0.40 -8.90 -14.47
N ALA A 188 0.02 -8.26 -15.56
CA ALA A 188 -1.18 -7.44 -15.64
C ALA A 188 -2.08 -7.89 -16.81
N GLN A 189 -3.32 -7.45 -16.81
CA GLN A 189 -4.18 -7.66 -17.99
C GLN A 189 -3.67 -6.80 -19.15
N PRO A 190 -3.89 -7.27 -20.39
CA PRO A 190 -3.54 -6.50 -21.58
C PRO A 190 -4.15 -5.10 -21.58
N LYS A 191 -3.43 -4.16 -22.17
CA LYS A 191 -3.87 -2.78 -22.36
C LYS A 191 -5.23 -2.76 -23.05
N LYS A 192 -6.11 -1.89 -22.59
CA LYS A 192 -7.42 -1.67 -23.21
C LYS A 192 -7.48 -0.26 -23.79
N THR A 193 -8.22 -0.11 -24.87
CA THR A 193 -8.59 1.21 -25.40
C THR A 193 -9.52 1.92 -24.44
N VAL A 194 -9.24 3.18 -24.11
CA VAL A 194 -10.01 3.97 -23.14
C VAL A 194 -10.38 5.33 -23.76
N GLY A 195 -11.63 5.75 -23.55
CA GLY A 195 -12.13 7.07 -23.94
C GLY A 195 -12.54 7.21 -25.41
N GLN A 196 -13.08 8.38 -25.78
CA GLN A 196 -13.58 8.68 -27.12
C GLN A 196 -12.50 8.69 -28.21
N GLY A 197 -11.23 8.76 -27.88
CA GLY A 197 -10.11 8.72 -28.84
C GLY A 197 -9.41 7.37 -28.96
N GLN A 198 -9.94 6.29 -28.41
CA GLN A 198 -9.38 4.93 -28.42
C GLN A 198 -7.87 4.86 -28.10
N LYS A 199 -7.36 5.75 -27.26
CA LYS A 199 -5.95 5.72 -26.86
C LYS A 199 -5.67 4.51 -25.98
N VAL A 200 -4.71 3.70 -26.39
CA VAL A 200 -4.23 2.56 -25.60
C VAL A 200 -3.46 3.11 -24.40
N LYS A 201 -3.99 2.92 -23.19
CA LYS A 201 -3.29 3.30 -21.95
C LYS A 201 -2.83 2.05 -21.19
N PRO A 202 -1.62 2.08 -20.61
CA PRO A 202 -1.20 1.02 -19.71
C PRO A 202 -2.12 0.95 -18.50
N THR A 203 -2.24 -0.23 -17.88
CA THR A 203 -2.97 -0.37 -16.63
C THR A 203 -2.22 0.35 -15.50
N PRO A 204 -2.89 0.76 -14.39
CA PRO A 204 -2.21 1.37 -13.25
C PRO A 204 -1.02 0.54 -12.74
N VAL A 205 -1.18 -0.78 -12.67
CA VAL A 205 -0.10 -1.70 -12.27
C VAL A 205 1.04 -1.72 -13.30
N SER A 206 0.74 -1.79 -14.62
CA SER A 206 1.78 -1.79 -15.66
C SER A 206 2.53 -0.46 -15.70
N GLN A 207 1.82 0.66 -15.52
CA GLN A 207 2.42 1.99 -15.46
C GLN A 207 3.38 2.12 -14.28
N LEU A 208 2.95 1.70 -13.09
CA LEU A 208 3.79 1.73 -11.89
C LEU A 208 5.03 0.84 -12.04
N ALA A 209 4.86 -0.40 -12.49
CA ALA A 209 5.98 -1.32 -12.71
C ALA A 209 7.02 -0.74 -13.68
N GLY A 210 6.56 -0.10 -14.76
CA GLY A 210 7.43 0.58 -15.73
C GLY A 210 8.24 1.73 -15.12
N GLN A 211 7.67 2.51 -14.20
CA GLN A 211 8.37 3.59 -13.49
C GLN A 211 9.56 3.09 -12.65
N PHE A 212 9.47 1.85 -12.16
CA PHE A 212 10.53 1.20 -11.37
C PHE A 212 11.35 0.18 -12.17
N SER A 213 11.24 0.19 -13.51
CA SER A 213 11.97 -0.73 -14.41
C SER A 213 11.74 -2.22 -14.09
N ILE A 214 10.60 -2.56 -13.50
CA ILE A 214 10.22 -3.95 -13.20
C ILE A 214 9.63 -4.55 -14.48
N PRO A 215 10.08 -5.76 -14.91
CA PRO A 215 9.54 -6.42 -16.08
C PRO A 215 8.02 -6.61 -15.98
N VAL A 216 7.30 -6.25 -17.07
CA VAL A 216 5.84 -6.41 -17.16
C VAL A 216 5.49 -7.47 -18.21
N PHE A 217 4.51 -8.30 -17.90
CA PHE A 217 3.97 -9.31 -18.79
C PHE A 217 2.44 -9.23 -18.83
N GLU A 218 1.88 -9.10 -20.01
CA GLU A 218 0.45 -8.90 -20.25
C GLU A 218 -0.14 -10.04 -21.10
N PRO A 219 -0.26 -11.27 -20.59
CA PRO A 219 -0.75 -12.41 -21.35
C PRO A 219 -2.25 -12.33 -21.63
N LEU A 220 -2.67 -12.65 -22.85
CA LEU A 220 -4.08 -12.74 -23.22
C LEU A 220 -4.78 -13.90 -22.50
N LYS A 221 -4.10 -15.04 -22.38
CA LYS A 221 -4.62 -16.27 -21.74
C LYS A 221 -3.58 -16.85 -20.81
N LEU A 222 -3.94 -17.05 -19.54
CA LEU A 222 -3.04 -17.61 -18.53
C LEU A 222 -2.76 -19.10 -18.71
N ASN A 223 -3.67 -19.84 -19.32
CA ASN A 223 -3.51 -21.29 -19.58
C ASN A 223 -2.64 -21.62 -20.80
N ASP A 224 -2.06 -20.62 -21.49
CA ASP A 224 -1.10 -20.85 -22.58
C ASP A 224 0.16 -21.55 -22.01
N PRO A 225 0.61 -22.66 -22.60
CA PRO A 225 1.82 -23.36 -22.15
C PRO A 225 3.06 -22.49 -22.11
N ARG A 226 3.18 -21.48 -22.98
CA ARG A 226 4.30 -20.51 -23.00
C ARG A 226 4.30 -19.63 -21.76
N VAL A 227 3.11 -19.22 -21.29
CA VAL A 227 2.95 -18.45 -20.04
C VAL A 227 3.39 -19.27 -18.85
N ILE A 228 2.92 -20.53 -18.76
CA ILE A 228 3.27 -21.46 -17.69
C ILE A 228 4.78 -21.72 -17.68
N LYS A 229 5.39 -21.98 -18.85
CA LYS A 229 6.85 -22.18 -18.99
C LYS A 229 7.63 -20.97 -18.51
N LYS A 230 7.22 -19.76 -18.91
CA LYS A 230 7.87 -18.51 -18.49
C LYS A 230 7.81 -18.34 -16.98
N LEU A 231 6.64 -18.50 -16.36
CA LEU A 231 6.48 -18.34 -14.90
C LEU A 231 7.26 -19.40 -14.11
N LYS A 232 7.28 -20.66 -14.56
CA LYS A 232 8.09 -21.72 -13.95
C LYS A 232 9.58 -21.43 -14.04
N GLY A 233 10.04 -20.89 -15.16
CA GLY A 233 11.46 -20.56 -15.38
C GLY A 233 12.00 -19.51 -14.42
N LEU A 234 11.14 -18.63 -13.87
CA LEU A 234 11.52 -17.62 -12.89
C LEU A 234 11.78 -18.21 -11.49
N LYS A 235 11.32 -19.43 -11.20
CA LYS A 235 11.41 -20.10 -9.89
C LYS A 235 10.93 -19.21 -8.73
N PRO A 236 9.71 -18.66 -8.80
CA PRO A 236 9.18 -17.79 -7.75
C PRO A 236 8.92 -18.56 -6.46
N GLU A 237 9.05 -17.88 -5.33
CA GLU A 237 8.73 -18.47 -4.02
C GLU A 237 7.28 -18.17 -3.62
N VAL A 238 6.77 -16.99 -3.98
CA VAL A 238 5.38 -16.55 -3.69
C VAL A 238 4.80 -15.88 -4.92
N PHE A 239 3.53 -16.14 -5.22
CA PHE A 239 2.72 -15.25 -6.04
C PHE A 239 1.89 -14.34 -5.13
N VAL A 240 1.85 -13.06 -5.46
CA VAL A 240 0.95 -12.09 -4.84
C VAL A 240 -0.08 -11.66 -5.87
N VAL A 241 -1.34 -11.78 -5.53
CA VAL A 241 -2.46 -11.41 -6.40
C VAL A 241 -3.27 -10.30 -5.72
N ALA A 242 -3.48 -9.19 -6.42
CA ALA A 242 -4.32 -8.10 -5.94
C ALA A 242 -5.14 -7.53 -7.11
N SER A 243 -6.43 -7.86 -7.15
CA SER A 243 -7.37 -7.40 -8.19
C SER A 243 -6.85 -7.65 -9.62
N TYR A 244 -6.44 -8.86 -9.95
CA TYR A 244 -5.95 -9.20 -11.29
C TYR A 244 -7.06 -9.30 -12.35
N GLY A 245 -8.23 -9.84 -11.95
CA GLY A 245 -9.44 -9.90 -12.80
C GLY A 245 -9.51 -11.07 -13.78
N GLN A 246 -8.62 -12.08 -13.66
CA GLN A 246 -8.74 -13.38 -14.29
C GLN A 246 -8.56 -14.47 -13.24
N ILE A 247 -9.17 -15.63 -13.46
CA ILE A 247 -9.00 -16.81 -12.64
C ILE A 247 -7.64 -17.45 -12.97
N LEU A 248 -6.82 -17.68 -11.96
CA LEU A 248 -5.54 -18.39 -12.11
C LEU A 248 -5.82 -19.90 -12.15
N PRO A 249 -5.45 -20.61 -13.22
CA PRO A 249 -5.62 -22.05 -13.29
C PRO A 249 -4.67 -22.77 -12.32
N LYS A 250 -4.99 -23.99 -11.94
CA LYS A 250 -4.20 -24.85 -11.04
C LYS A 250 -2.73 -24.96 -11.46
N SER A 251 -2.49 -25.06 -12.77
CA SER A 251 -1.15 -25.14 -13.37
C SER A 251 -0.28 -23.91 -13.07
N ILE A 252 -0.89 -22.76 -12.77
CA ILE A 252 -0.22 -21.52 -12.34
C ILE A 252 -0.20 -21.42 -10.82
N LEU A 253 -1.32 -21.68 -10.13
CA LEU A 253 -1.41 -21.57 -8.68
C LEU A 253 -0.35 -22.39 -7.94
N ASN A 254 0.05 -23.53 -8.50
CA ASN A 254 1.00 -24.47 -7.94
C ASN A 254 2.47 -24.23 -8.37
N ILE A 255 2.79 -23.13 -9.08
CA ILE A 255 4.15 -22.82 -9.48
C ILE A 255 5.00 -22.35 -8.29
N PRO A 256 4.57 -21.37 -7.47
CA PRO A 256 5.40 -20.85 -6.40
C PRO A 256 5.51 -21.82 -5.23
N LYS A 257 6.71 -21.85 -4.63
CA LYS A 257 7.05 -22.75 -3.51
C LYS A 257 6.09 -22.63 -2.31
N TYR A 258 5.68 -21.41 -2.00
CA TYR A 258 4.80 -21.10 -0.87
C TYR A 258 3.36 -20.74 -1.31
N GLY A 259 3.01 -21.03 -2.57
CA GLY A 259 1.67 -20.81 -3.11
C GLY A 259 1.36 -19.38 -3.50
N SER A 260 0.11 -19.16 -3.86
CA SER A 260 -0.41 -17.89 -4.38
C SER A 260 -1.25 -17.19 -3.30
N LEU A 261 -0.84 -16.01 -2.86
CA LEU A 261 -1.51 -15.21 -1.86
C LEU A 261 -2.38 -14.15 -2.53
N ASN A 262 -3.66 -14.06 -2.15
CA ASN A 262 -4.56 -13.01 -2.63
C ASN A 262 -4.85 -11.98 -1.53
N VAL A 263 -4.78 -10.70 -1.90
CA VAL A 263 -5.24 -9.58 -1.09
C VAL A 263 -6.68 -9.29 -1.46
N HIS A 264 -7.63 -9.81 -0.68
CA HIS A 264 -9.05 -9.69 -0.96
C HIS A 264 -9.71 -8.62 -0.08
N ALA A 265 -10.42 -7.69 -0.70
CA ALA A 265 -10.96 -6.48 -0.03
C ALA A 265 -12.30 -6.75 0.70
N SER A 266 -12.38 -7.85 1.46
CA SER A 266 -13.49 -8.14 2.37
C SER A 266 -13.04 -9.01 3.54
N LEU A 267 -13.94 -9.18 4.52
CA LEU A 267 -13.79 -10.20 5.57
C LEU A 267 -14.42 -11.51 5.07
N LEU A 268 -13.62 -12.35 4.39
CA LEU A 268 -14.07 -13.66 3.93
C LEU A 268 -14.60 -14.51 5.12
N PRO A 269 -15.67 -15.30 4.91
CA PRO A 269 -16.26 -15.71 3.64
C PRO A 269 -17.30 -14.76 3.04
N LYS A 270 -17.53 -13.58 3.61
CA LYS A 270 -18.46 -12.58 3.05
C LYS A 270 -17.85 -11.89 1.83
N TYR A 271 -18.69 -11.61 0.84
CA TYR A 271 -18.34 -10.82 -0.36
C TYR A 271 -17.21 -11.42 -1.18
N ARG A 272 -17.27 -12.75 -1.45
CA ARG A 272 -16.45 -13.38 -2.48
C ARG A 272 -16.77 -12.76 -3.84
N GLY A 273 -15.82 -12.74 -4.77
CA GLY A 273 -16.02 -12.29 -6.15
C GLY A 273 -15.51 -10.89 -6.44
N ALA A 274 -16.05 -10.28 -7.51
CA ALA A 274 -15.39 -9.19 -8.20
C ALA A 274 -15.55 -7.79 -7.57
N SER A 275 -16.54 -7.58 -6.68
CA SER A 275 -16.91 -6.24 -6.19
C SER A 275 -17.16 -6.22 -4.67
N PRO A 276 -16.23 -6.72 -3.84
CA PRO A 276 -16.44 -6.86 -2.40
C PRO A 276 -16.64 -5.52 -1.68
N ILE A 277 -15.93 -4.47 -2.10
CA ILE A 277 -16.03 -3.12 -1.53
C ILE A 277 -17.42 -2.55 -1.75
N GLN A 278 -17.92 -2.63 -2.99
CA GLN A 278 -19.24 -2.16 -3.35
C GLN A 278 -20.32 -2.98 -2.64
N GLY A 279 -20.13 -4.30 -2.55
CA GLY A 279 -21.06 -5.17 -1.83
C GLY A 279 -21.21 -4.79 -0.36
N ALA A 280 -20.14 -4.48 0.33
CA ALA A 280 -20.18 -4.06 1.73
C ALA A 280 -20.95 -2.72 1.92
N ILE A 281 -20.72 -1.74 1.03
CA ILE A 281 -21.43 -0.45 1.09
C ILE A 281 -22.91 -0.60 0.76
N LEU A 282 -23.26 -1.36 -0.29
CA LEU A 282 -24.65 -1.60 -0.71
C LEU A 282 -25.48 -2.27 0.39
N ASN A 283 -24.88 -3.18 1.14
CA ASN A 283 -25.53 -3.85 2.27
C ASN A 283 -25.42 -3.05 3.57
N LYS A 284 -24.96 -1.80 3.52
CA LYS A 284 -24.87 -0.90 4.68
C LYS A 284 -24.12 -1.51 5.86
N GLU A 285 -23.08 -2.31 5.57
CA GLU A 285 -22.26 -2.91 6.60
C GLU A 285 -21.55 -1.82 7.43
N LYS A 286 -21.50 -2.01 8.75
CA LYS A 286 -20.75 -1.11 9.65
C LYS A 286 -19.24 -1.35 9.56
N TYR A 287 -18.84 -2.57 9.21
CA TYR A 287 -17.46 -3.01 9.13
C TYR A 287 -17.26 -3.84 7.87
N THR A 288 -16.09 -3.70 7.28
CA THR A 288 -15.53 -4.58 6.28
C THR A 288 -14.10 -4.93 6.67
N GLY A 289 -13.26 -5.29 5.74
CA GLY A 289 -11.85 -5.52 6.01
C GLY A 289 -11.09 -6.04 4.81
N VAL A 290 -9.89 -6.55 5.09
CA VAL A 290 -9.05 -7.23 4.11
C VAL A 290 -8.75 -8.63 4.61
N THR A 291 -8.73 -9.56 3.71
CA THR A 291 -8.29 -10.94 3.94
C THR A 291 -7.08 -11.26 3.09
N ILE A 292 -6.01 -11.74 3.70
CA ILE A 292 -4.94 -12.43 2.98
C ILE A 292 -5.28 -13.92 3.00
N MET A 293 -5.45 -14.51 1.82
CA MET A 293 -5.79 -15.92 1.69
C MET A 293 -4.82 -16.67 0.77
N LEU A 294 -4.62 -17.95 1.03
CA LEU A 294 -3.95 -18.87 0.14
C LEU A 294 -4.95 -19.31 -0.94
N MET A 295 -4.66 -18.99 -2.19
CA MET A 295 -5.59 -19.24 -3.30
C MET A 295 -5.72 -20.74 -3.63
N ASN A 296 -6.91 -21.14 -4.03
CA ASN A 296 -7.22 -22.41 -4.66
C ASN A 296 -7.97 -22.19 -5.99
N GLU A 297 -8.44 -23.25 -6.62
CA GLU A 297 -9.12 -23.20 -7.92
C GLU A 297 -10.53 -22.57 -7.87
N LYS A 298 -11.10 -22.43 -6.66
CA LYS A 298 -12.44 -21.87 -6.46
C LYS A 298 -12.37 -20.37 -6.21
N LEU A 299 -13.43 -19.67 -6.58
CA LEU A 299 -13.50 -18.23 -6.46
C LEU A 299 -13.54 -17.78 -4.99
N ASP A 300 -12.44 -17.22 -4.52
CA ASP A 300 -12.23 -16.67 -3.18
C ASP A 300 -12.62 -17.62 -2.02
N GLU A 301 -12.43 -18.94 -2.24
CA GLU A 301 -12.70 -19.99 -1.25
C GLU A 301 -11.44 -20.55 -0.58
N GLY A 302 -10.28 -19.99 -0.90
CA GLY A 302 -9.01 -20.42 -0.34
C GLY A 302 -8.89 -20.16 1.16
N ASP A 303 -7.92 -20.81 1.79
CA ASP A 303 -7.73 -20.76 3.22
C ASP A 303 -7.25 -19.37 3.69
N ILE A 304 -7.81 -18.87 4.78
CA ILE A 304 -7.47 -17.58 5.37
C ILE A 304 -6.16 -17.67 6.13
N LEU A 305 -5.22 -16.80 5.81
CA LEU A 305 -3.98 -16.62 6.57
C LEU A 305 -4.12 -15.53 7.64
N ALA A 306 -4.69 -14.39 7.28
CA ALA A 306 -4.97 -13.29 8.21
C ALA A 306 -6.11 -12.41 7.72
N GLN A 307 -6.69 -11.64 8.64
CA GLN A 307 -7.74 -10.66 8.34
C GLN A 307 -7.55 -9.38 9.17
N ALA A 308 -7.80 -8.23 8.57
CA ALA A 308 -7.87 -6.95 9.26
C ALA A 308 -9.28 -6.36 9.12
N LYS A 309 -9.93 -6.06 10.25
CA LYS A 309 -11.28 -5.47 10.29
C LYS A 309 -11.20 -3.95 10.23
N VAL A 310 -12.06 -3.33 9.43
CA VAL A 310 -12.07 -1.90 9.16
C VAL A 310 -13.50 -1.35 9.29
N LYS A 311 -13.65 -0.21 9.96
CA LYS A 311 -14.94 0.50 10.04
C LYS A 311 -15.21 1.27 8.74
N ILE A 312 -16.43 1.16 8.22
CA ILE A 312 -16.90 1.95 7.08
C ILE A 312 -17.49 3.26 7.62
N GLY A 313 -17.01 4.39 7.13
CA GLY A 313 -17.58 5.70 7.45
C GLY A 313 -18.94 5.93 6.77
N SER A 314 -19.80 6.71 7.39
CA SER A 314 -21.16 6.95 6.89
C SER A 314 -21.20 7.62 5.51
N SER A 315 -20.20 8.44 5.18
CA SER A 315 -20.05 9.14 3.90
C SER A 315 -18.98 8.53 2.98
N GLU A 316 -18.23 7.51 3.44
CA GLU A 316 -17.17 6.89 2.62
C GLU A 316 -17.74 6.34 1.31
N THR A 317 -17.08 6.68 0.21
CA THR A 317 -17.34 6.10 -1.12
C THR A 317 -16.51 4.83 -1.33
N ALA A 318 -16.84 4.07 -2.40
CA ALA A 318 -16.01 2.91 -2.76
C ALA A 318 -14.56 3.29 -3.05
N LYS A 319 -14.31 4.47 -3.65
CA LYS A 319 -12.96 4.97 -3.90
C LYS A 319 -12.19 5.23 -2.59
N ASP A 320 -12.82 5.85 -1.61
CA ASP A 320 -12.20 6.14 -0.31
C ASP A 320 -11.86 4.83 0.41
N LEU A 321 -12.83 3.91 0.42
CA LEU A 321 -12.69 2.60 1.07
C LEU A 321 -11.65 1.72 0.35
N GLU A 322 -11.57 1.77 -0.98
CA GLU A 322 -10.55 1.09 -1.78
C GLU A 322 -9.14 1.54 -1.38
N SER A 323 -8.91 2.86 -1.31
CA SER A 323 -7.62 3.41 -0.87
C SER A 323 -7.25 3.01 0.55
N LYS A 324 -8.23 2.99 1.46
CA LYS A 324 -8.04 2.58 2.87
C LYS A 324 -7.71 1.10 2.98
N LEU A 325 -8.49 0.24 2.30
CA LEU A 325 -8.31 -1.21 2.35
C LEU A 325 -7.03 -1.66 1.65
N SER A 326 -6.62 -1.03 0.55
CA SER A 326 -5.39 -1.36 -0.13
C SER A 326 -4.15 -1.09 0.72
N LYS A 327 -4.13 0.02 1.48
CA LYS A 327 -3.03 0.33 2.42
C LYS A 327 -2.97 -0.69 3.56
N ILE A 328 -4.09 -0.92 4.25
CA ILE A 328 -4.17 -1.90 5.34
C ILE A 328 -3.85 -3.31 4.84
N GLY A 329 -4.34 -3.66 3.65
CA GLY A 329 -4.03 -4.94 3.00
C GLY A 329 -2.56 -5.12 2.67
N SER A 330 -1.88 -4.06 2.26
CA SER A 330 -0.44 -4.06 2.03
C SER A 330 0.36 -4.32 3.30
N GLU A 331 0.05 -3.61 4.38
CA GLU A 331 0.70 -3.79 5.69
C GLU A 331 0.51 -5.22 6.21
N LEU A 332 -0.74 -5.72 6.14
CA LEU A 332 -1.07 -7.09 6.53
C LEU A 332 -0.35 -8.13 5.66
N LEU A 333 -0.22 -7.87 4.35
CA LEU A 333 0.44 -8.77 3.41
C LEU A 333 1.91 -9.00 3.77
N HIS A 334 2.66 -7.95 4.10
CA HIS A 334 4.08 -8.09 4.48
C HIS A 334 4.24 -8.96 5.72
N GLN A 335 3.42 -8.75 6.76
CA GLN A 335 3.41 -9.57 7.95
C GLN A 335 3.09 -11.03 7.62
N VAL A 336 2.08 -11.25 6.77
CA VAL A 336 1.66 -12.60 6.38
C VAL A 336 2.72 -13.31 5.56
N ILE A 337 3.35 -12.66 4.57
CA ILE A 337 4.41 -13.28 3.77
C ILE A 337 5.54 -13.75 4.69
N TYR A 338 6.01 -12.87 5.58
CA TYR A 338 7.07 -13.20 6.54
C TYR A 338 6.71 -14.40 7.43
N LEU A 339 5.52 -14.39 8.04
CA LEU A 339 5.08 -15.47 8.92
C LEU A 339 4.82 -16.77 8.15
N TRP A 340 4.31 -16.69 6.93
CA TRP A 340 3.97 -17.85 6.11
C TRP A 340 5.21 -18.57 5.58
N VAL A 341 6.16 -17.85 5.00
CA VAL A 341 7.42 -18.41 4.48
C VAL A 341 8.23 -19.06 5.60
N ASN A 342 8.20 -18.48 6.81
CA ASN A 342 8.86 -19.00 7.99
C ASN A 342 8.03 -20.04 8.78
N LYS A 343 6.87 -20.49 8.23
CA LYS A 343 5.99 -21.50 8.84
C LYS A 343 5.49 -21.14 10.24
N ARG A 344 5.34 -19.83 10.52
CA ARG A 344 4.89 -19.30 11.84
C ARG A 344 3.39 -19.06 11.92
N ILE A 345 2.65 -19.22 10.80
CA ILE A 345 1.17 -19.19 10.76
C ILE A 345 0.65 -20.43 10.08
N LYS A 346 -0.57 -20.83 10.46
CA LYS A 346 -1.30 -21.94 9.83
C LYS A 346 -2.51 -21.40 9.07
N PRO A 347 -2.81 -21.93 7.87
CA PRO A 347 -3.99 -21.54 7.13
C PRO A 347 -5.25 -22.02 7.87
N ARG A 348 -6.29 -21.21 7.86
CA ARG A 348 -7.59 -21.51 8.44
C ARG A 348 -8.62 -21.67 7.33
N ARG A 349 -9.25 -22.84 7.24
CA ARG A 349 -10.33 -23.06 6.27
C ARG A 349 -11.45 -22.05 6.47
N GLN A 350 -12.02 -21.60 5.36
CA GLN A 350 -13.25 -20.82 5.42
C GLN A 350 -14.40 -21.75 5.81
N THR A 351 -14.77 -21.80 7.10
CA THR A 351 -15.96 -22.50 7.57
C THR A 351 -17.19 -21.70 7.13
N ALA A 352 -17.60 -21.89 5.89
CA ALA A 352 -18.75 -21.22 5.34
C ALA A 352 -19.92 -22.21 5.30
N SER A 353 -20.93 -22.04 6.16
CA SER A 353 -22.27 -22.48 5.84
C SER A 353 -22.81 -21.66 4.67
N LYS A 354 -23.77 -22.18 3.90
CA LYS A 354 -24.47 -21.38 2.86
C LYS A 354 -25.03 -20.05 3.40
N ALA A 355 -25.24 -19.94 4.71
CA ALA A 355 -25.75 -18.74 5.38
C ALA A 355 -24.68 -17.64 5.62
N THR A 356 -23.38 -17.97 5.61
CA THR A 356 -22.31 -17.00 5.94
C THR A 356 -21.46 -16.55 4.75
N ALA A 357 -21.39 -17.37 3.68
CA ALA A 357 -20.72 -16.98 2.45
C ALA A 357 -21.65 -16.17 1.55
N THR A 358 -21.20 -15.01 1.14
CA THR A 358 -21.90 -14.18 0.16
C THR A 358 -21.02 -13.89 -1.04
N TYR A 359 -21.65 -13.66 -2.20
CA TYR A 359 -20.95 -13.45 -3.47
C TYR A 359 -21.31 -12.11 -4.07
N THR A 360 -20.36 -11.50 -4.74
CA THR A 360 -20.54 -10.26 -5.49
C THR A 360 -20.28 -10.49 -6.97
N GLN A 361 -21.09 -9.86 -7.79
CA GLN A 361 -20.95 -9.91 -9.24
C GLN A 361 -20.04 -8.81 -9.74
N ARG A 362 -19.53 -8.98 -10.95
CA ARG A 362 -18.82 -7.94 -11.68
C ARG A 362 -19.81 -6.84 -12.07
N LEU A 363 -19.45 -5.59 -11.76
CA LEU A 363 -20.25 -4.44 -12.16
C LEU A 363 -20.11 -4.16 -13.65
N THR A 364 -21.21 -3.65 -14.22
CA THR A 364 -21.27 -3.11 -15.59
C THR A 364 -21.75 -1.66 -15.52
N ARG A 365 -21.75 -0.94 -16.64
CA ARG A 365 -22.30 0.41 -16.70
C ARG A 365 -23.77 0.45 -16.24
N ASP A 366 -24.53 -0.56 -16.65
CA ASP A 366 -25.98 -0.64 -16.35
C ASP A 366 -26.28 -0.94 -14.89
N SER A 367 -25.30 -1.46 -14.13
CA SER A 367 -25.42 -1.61 -12.67
C SER A 367 -25.71 -0.28 -11.97
N GLY A 368 -25.30 0.85 -12.57
CA GLY A 368 -25.53 2.20 -12.04
C GLY A 368 -26.80 2.88 -12.51
N TYR A 369 -27.55 2.27 -13.44
CA TYR A 369 -28.81 2.84 -13.90
C TYR A 369 -29.88 2.79 -12.82
N VAL A 370 -30.62 3.88 -12.66
CA VAL A 370 -31.80 3.96 -11.76
C VAL A 370 -32.93 4.71 -12.46
N ASP A 371 -34.15 4.22 -12.27
CA ASP A 371 -35.33 4.99 -12.63
C ASP A 371 -35.59 6.04 -11.55
N TRP A 372 -35.39 7.31 -11.86
CA TRP A 372 -35.59 8.40 -10.91
C TRP A 372 -37.02 8.57 -10.43
N LYS A 373 -38.01 8.06 -11.18
CA LYS A 373 -39.43 8.05 -10.80
C LYS A 373 -39.76 6.95 -9.79
N LYS A 374 -38.95 5.86 -9.79
CA LYS A 374 -39.07 4.70 -8.90
C LYS A 374 -37.71 4.34 -8.29
N PRO A 375 -37.14 5.22 -7.46
CA PRO A 375 -35.75 5.00 -6.98
C PRO A 375 -35.68 3.81 -6.03
N PRO A 376 -34.56 3.07 -6.05
CA PRO A 376 -34.35 1.98 -5.10
C PRO A 376 -34.18 2.51 -3.67
N LYS A 377 -34.68 1.77 -2.67
CA LYS A 377 -34.58 2.14 -1.24
C LYS A 377 -33.16 2.37 -0.72
N ASN A 378 -32.17 1.82 -1.39
CA ASN A 378 -30.76 1.95 -1.02
C ASN A 378 -29.98 2.93 -1.92
N LEU A 379 -30.66 3.87 -2.61
CA LEU A 379 -30.06 4.79 -3.57
C LEU A 379 -28.85 5.55 -3.00
N ALA A 380 -28.92 6.06 -1.77
CA ALA A 380 -27.80 6.72 -1.11
C ALA A 380 -26.56 5.81 -0.98
N ALA A 381 -26.77 4.54 -0.67
CA ALA A 381 -25.68 3.56 -0.64
C ALA A 381 -25.15 3.26 -2.05
N MET A 382 -26.03 3.18 -3.07
CA MET A 382 -25.60 2.99 -4.47
C MET A 382 -24.72 4.14 -4.95
N VAL A 383 -25.11 5.40 -4.67
CA VAL A 383 -24.32 6.59 -5.04
C VAL A 383 -22.91 6.51 -4.46
N ARG A 384 -22.73 6.07 -3.21
CA ARG A 384 -21.43 5.90 -2.59
C ARG A 384 -20.69 4.66 -3.12
N ALA A 385 -21.38 3.53 -3.25
CA ALA A 385 -20.80 2.26 -3.68
C ALA A 385 -20.31 2.28 -5.13
N TYR A 386 -20.99 3.03 -5.99
CA TYR A 386 -20.68 3.06 -7.40
C TYR A 386 -19.84 4.26 -7.83
N HIS A 387 -19.46 5.11 -6.90
CA HIS A 387 -18.55 6.23 -7.19
C HIS A 387 -17.08 5.77 -7.18
N PRO A 388 -16.26 6.10 -8.19
CA PRO A 388 -16.60 6.87 -9.40
C PRO A 388 -17.14 6.01 -10.54
N TRP A 389 -17.04 4.68 -10.45
CA TRP A 389 -17.50 3.75 -11.49
C TRP A 389 -18.34 2.60 -10.89
N PRO A 390 -19.41 2.19 -11.55
CA PRO A 390 -19.95 2.65 -12.83
C PRO A 390 -20.61 4.04 -12.76
N GLY A 391 -20.74 4.62 -11.57
CA GLY A 391 -21.53 5.81 -11.28
C GLY A 391 -23.03 5.50 -11.23
N VAL A 392 -23.81 6.26 -10.47
CA VAL A 392 -25.27 6.18 -10.53
C VAL A 392 -25.80 7.22 -11.50
N TRP A 393 -26.67 6.80 -12.41
CA TRP A 393 -27.20 7.66 -13.46
C TRP A 393 -28.64 7.30 -13.82
N THR A 394 -29.33 8.28 -14.40
CA THR A 394 -30.69 8.14 -14.89
C THR A 394 -30.85 8.91 -16.21
N ASN A 395 -31.94 8.65 -16.93
CA ASN A 395 -32.32 9.47 -18.07
C ASN A 395 -33.31 10.55 -17.58
N TYR A 396 -32.97 11.81 -17.79
CA TYR A 396 -33.80 12.95 -17.48
C TYR A 396 -33.94 13.85 -18.73
N ASN A 397 -35.16 13.95 -19.26
CA ASN A 397 -35.48 14.72 -20.47
C ASN A 397 -34.54 14.40 -21.66
N GLY A 398 -34.29 13.10 -21.91
CA GLY A 398 -33.44 12.63 -23.02
C GLY A 398 -31.92 12.74 -22.77
N LYS A 399 -31.49 13.25 -21.61
CA LYS A 399 -30.06 13.41 -21.26
C LYS A 399 -29.69 12.55 -20.05
N ILE A 400 -28.41 12.17 -19.99
CA ILE A 400 -27.88 11.47 -18.82
C ILE A 400 -27.74 12.45 -17.66
N LEU A 401 -28.39 12.15 -16.54
CA LEU A 401 -28.20 12.83 -15.27
C LEU A 401 -27.47 11.89 -14.30
N LYS A 402 -26.26 12.25 -13.91
CA LYS A 402 -25.47 11.50 -12.91
C LYS A 402 -25.79 11.97 -11.51
N LEU A 403 -25.94 11.02 -10.59
CA LEU A 403 -26.10 11.25 -9.16
C LEU A 403 -24.75 11.06 -8.48
N LEU A 404 -24.26 12.07 -7.77
CA LEU A 404 -22.91 12.12 -7.23
C LEU A 404 -22.94 12.16 -5.70
N PRO A 405 -21.89 11.67 -5.01
CA PRO A 405 -21.77 11.81 -3.56
C PRO A 405 -21.88 13.27 -3.10
N GLY A 406 -22.34 13.47 -1.86
CA GLY A 406 -22.53 14.80 -1.28
C GLY A 406 -23.76 15.54 -1.82
N GLY A 407 -24.80 14.83 -2.31
CA GLY A 407 -26.03 15.46 -2.78
C GLY A 407 -25.83 16.34 -4.01
N LYS A 408 -24.95 15.94 -4.93
CA LYS A 408 -24.68 16.64 -6.19
C LYS A 408 -25.23 15.86 -7.39
N VAL A 409 -25.55 16.58 -8.45
CA VAL A 409 -25.95 16.02 -9.75
C VAL A 409 -25.14 16.64 -10.87
N GLN A 410 -24.98 15.91 -11.96
CA GLN A 410 -24.33 16.38 -13.17
C GLN A 410 -25.17 15.98 -14.40
N LEU A 411 -25.78 16.98 -15.03
CA LEU A 411 -26.44 16.78 -16.31
C LEU A 411 -25.39 16.69 -17.42
N GLU A 412 -25.65 15.86 -18.41
CA GLU A 412 -24.79 15.67 -19.57
C GLU A 412 -24.41 17.00 -20.21
N GLY A 413 -23.09 17.19 -20.43
CA GLY A 413 -22.53 18.44 -20.99
C GLY A 413 -22.46 19.62 -20.00
N LYS A 414 -22.85 19.46 -18.73
CA LYS A 414 -22.82 20.52 -17.71
C LYS A 414 -21.87 20.19 -16.56
N GLN A 415 -21.57 21.19 -15.76
CA GLN A 415 -20.83 21.01 -14.50
C GLN A 415 -21.71 20.40 -13.42
N ALA A 416 -21.10 19.76 -12.42
CA ALA A 416 -21.82 19.25 -11.26
C ALA A 416 -22.28 20.39 -10.36
N ILE A 417 -23.56 20.36 -9.98
CA ILE A 417 -24.20 21.33 -9.07
C ILE A 417 -24.86 20.62 -7.91
N SER A 418 -25.29 21.36 -6.89
CA SER A 418 -26.06 20.75 -5.78
C SER A 418 -27.43 20.28 -6.29
N LEU A 419 -27.95 19.21 -5.68
CA LEU A 419 -29.32 18.75 -5.97
C LEU A 419 -30.36 19.84 -5.71
N LYS A 420 -30.14 20.67 -4.68
CA LYS A 420 -31.00 21.79 -4.34
C LYS A 420 -31.10 22.79 -5.50
N ASP A 421 -29.96 23.22 -6.03
CA ASP A 421 -29.90 24.18 -7.13
C ASP A 421 -30.48 23.58 -8.42
N PHE A 422 -30.23 22.29 -8.67
CA PHE A 422 -30.80 21.58 -9.82
C PHE A 422 -32.33 21.61 -9.77
N LYS A 423 -32.94 21.34 -8.61
CA LYS A 423 -34.39 21.33 -8.43
C LYS A 423 -35.03 22.70 -8.61
N GLN A 424 -34.33 23.81 -8.36
CA GLN A 424 -34.88 25.15 -8.61
C GLN A 424 -35.19 25.37 -10.10
N GLY A 425 -34.33 24.86 -10.98
CA GLY A 425 -34.56 24.92 -12.43
C GLY A 425 -35.37 23.76 -13.04
N HIS A 426 -35.63 22.71 -12.25
CA HIS A 426 -36.26 21.45 -12.68
C HIS A 426 -37.27 20.98 -11.65
N LYS A 427 -38.39 21.66 -11.56
CA LYS A 427 -39.43 21.47 -10.54
C LYS A 427 -40.12 20.09 -10.58
N ASP A 428 -40.10 19.42 -11.73
CA ASP A 428 -40.59 18.06 -11.93
C ASP A 428 -39.66 16.98 -11.34
N PHE A 429 -38.38 17.33 -11.06
CA PHE A 429 -37.43 16.38 -10.50
C PHE A 429 -37.49 16.35 -8.98
N ASN A 430 -38.12 15.32 -8.42
CA ASN A 430 -38.40 15.20 -6.98
C ASN A 430 -37.55 14.14 -6.26
N LEU A 431 -36.52 13.56 -6.93
CA LEU A 431 -35.64 12.55 -6.34
C LEU A 431 -34.82 13.10 -5.17
N ASN A 432 -34.68 12.28 -4.11
CA ASN A 432 -33.78 12.51 -2.95
C ASN A 432 -33.01 11.25 -2.62
N TRP A 433 -31.79 11.42 -2.08
CA TRP A 433 -30.97 10.30 -1.57
C TRP A 433 -30.03 10.73 -0.45
#